data_8435ec4a218bdba7edd0e2175b1cdee9
#
_entry.id   8435ec4a218bdba7edd0e2175b1cdee9
#
_cell.length_a   1.000
_cell.length_b   1.000
_cell.length_c   1.000
_cell.angle_alpha   90.00
_cell.angle_beta   90.00
_cell.angle_gamma   90.00
#
_symmetry.space_group_name_H-M   'P 1'
#
loop_
_entity.id
_entity.type
_entity.pdbx_description
1 polymer ?
#
loop_
_entity_poly.entity_id
_entity_poly.type
_entity_poly.pdbx_seq_one_letter_code
_entity_poly.pdbx_strand_id
1 'polypeptide(L)'
;MKYGDIVVYKNQIGTVVKSENNFKFHPCNYGSCSFSLLDTITDEDVREATYDEKLELIEKEFTWGNVVKIHCIGEYQIVEYIDKRNKKTFYHGYINYNDINRSYLSLDSALIGCIGYKHEGGNGKAAMYFEKMIGLE
;
A
#
# COMPACT_ATOMS: atom_id res chain seq x y z
N MET A 1 5.24 -1.26 -18.45
CA MET A 1 4.87 -2.12 -17.31
C MET A 1 6.09 -2.32 -16.43
N LYS A 2 5.93 -2.12 -15.13
CA LYS A 2 7.02 -2.22 -14.17
C LYS A 2 6.57 -3.05 -12.97
N TYR A 3 7.54 -3.63 -12.26
CA TYR A 3 7.28 -4.28 -10.97
C TYR A 3 6.58 -3.31 -10.01
N GLY A 4 5.50 -3.75 -9.41
CA GLY A 4 4.73 -2.95 -8.48
C GLY A 4 3.59 -2.14 -9.11
N ASP A 5 3.50 -2.07 -10.43
CA ASP A 5 2.40 -1.39 -11.09
C ASP A 5 1.06 -2.05 -10.74
N ILE A 6 0.03 -1.23 -10.58
CA ILE A 6 -1.32 -1.70 -10.36
C ILE A 6 -2.06 -1.65 -11.68
N VAL A 7 -2.49 -2.81 -12.14
CA VAL A 7 -3.05 -3.01 -13.48
C VAL A 7 -4.35 -3.78 -13.42
N VAL A 8 -5.10 -3.74 -14.51
CA VAL A 8 -6.29 -4.55 -14.70
C VAL A 8 -6.01 -5.60 -15.77
N TYR A 9 -6.20 -6.85 -15.41
CA TYR A 9 -6.01 -8.01 -16.27
C TYR A 9 -7.24 -8.91 -16.16
N LYS A 10 -7.87 -9.22 -17.29
CA LYS A 10 -9.10 -10.06 -17.36
C LYS A 10 -10.16 -9.55 -16.36
N ASN A 11 -10.38 -8.25 -16.32
CA ASN A 11 -11.35 -7.58 -15.45
C ASN A 11 -11.05 -7.70 -13.95
N GLN A 12 -9.81 -8.04 -13.59
CA GLN A 12 -9.36 -8.06 -12.19
C GLN A 12 -8.27 -7.03 -11.97
N ILE A 13 -8.33 -6.36 -10.83
CA ILE A 13 -7.28 -5.44 -10.38
C ILE A 13 -6.23 -6.25 -9.66
N GLY A 14 -4.97 -5.99 -9.94
CA GLY A 14 -3.88 -6.66 -9.26
C GLY A 14 -2.56 -5.93 -9.46
N THR A 15 -1.48 -6.57 -9.02
CA THR A 15 -0.14 -6.00 -9.02
C THR A 15 0.76 -6.78 -9.96
N VAL A 16 1.64 -6.05 -10.65
CA VAL A 16 2.69 -6.66 -11.47
C VAL A 16 3.82 -7.13 -10.56
N VAL A 17 4.13 -8.41 -10.60
CA VAL A 17 5.29 -8.99 -9.92
C VAL A 17 6.25 -9.56 -10.94
N LYS A 18 7.49 -9.75 -10.54
CA LYS A 18 8.53 -10.27 -11.43
C LYS A 18 9.02 -11.62 -10.92
N SER A 19 9.03 -12.61 -11.83
CA SER A 19 9.59 -13.93 -11.58
C SER A 19 10.55 -14.26 -12.70
N GLU A 20 11.82 -14.44 -12.37
CA GLU A 20 12.89 -14.62 -13.35
C GLU A 20 12.93 -13.44 -14.35
N ASN A 21 12.70 -13.68 -15.62
CA ASN A 21 12.70 -12.66 -16.66
C ASN A 21 11.29 -12.27 -17.12
N ASN A 22 10.27 -12.77 -16.43
CA ASN A 22 8.88 -12.56 -16.81
C ASN A 22 8.14 -11.70 -15.79
N PHE A 23 7.19 -10.91 -16.30
CA PHE A 23 6.20 -10.26 -15.46
C PHE A 23 5.02 -11.19 -15.26
N LYS A 24 4.52 -11.23 -14.03
CA LYS A 24 3.37 -12.05 -13.63
C LYS A 24 2.30 -11.15 -13.03
N PHE A 25 1.05 -11.56 -13.17
CA PHE A 25 -0.08 -10.86 -12.55
C PHE A 25 -0.42 -11.51 -11.22
N HIS A 26 -0.38 -10.70 -10.15
CA HIS A 26 -0.78 -11.13 -8.81
C HIS A 26 -2.13 -10.50 -8.49
N PRO A 27 -3.24 -11.23 -8.55
CA PRO A 27 -4.56 -10.68 -8.26
C PRO A 27 -4.69 -10.31 -6.78
N CYS A 28 -5.51 -9.30 -6.48
CA CYS A 28 -5.80 -8.96 -5.11
C CYS A 28 -6.55 -10.12 -4.44
N ASN A 29 -6.28 -10.33 -3.15
CA ASN A 29 -6.86 -11.41 -2.34
C ASN A 29 -6.44 -12.82 -2.75
N TYR A 30 -5.41 -12.95 -3.58
CA TYR A 30 -4.92 -14.26 -3.97
C TYR A 30 -4.23 -15.01 -2.82
N GLY A 31 -3.69 -14.28 -1.85
CA GLY A 31 -2.93 -14.87 -0.76
C GLY A 31 -1.50 -15.24 -1.16
N SER A 32 -0.82 -15.98 -0.29
CA SER A 32 0.54 -16.44 -0.59
C SER A 32 0.52 -17.63 -1.54
N CYS A 33 1.20 -17.49 -2.66
CA CYS A 33 1.38 -18.60 -3.59
C CYS A 33 2.73 -18.50 -4.27
N SER A 34 3.14 -19.59 -4.92
CA SER A 34 4.32 -19.56 -5.78
C SER A 34 4.04 -18.69 -7.01
N PHE A 35 4.94 -17.78 -7.34
CA PHE A 35 4.82 -16.93 -8.53
C PHE A 35 4.78 -17.75 -9.82
N SER A 36 5.29 -18.98 -9.80
CA SER A 36 5.21 -19.86 -10.97
C SER A 36 3.78 -20.25 -11.34
N LEU A 37 2.84 -20.14 -10.41
CA LEU A 37 1.42 -20.44 -10.64
C LEU A 37 0.63 -19.25 -11.18
N LEU A 38 1.24 -18.06 -11.20
CA LEU A 38 0.59 -16.86 -11.69
C LEU A 38 0.71 -16.76 -13.21
N ASP A 39 -0.27 -16.09 -13.82
CA ASP A 39 -0.25 -15.86 -15.26
C ASP A 39 0.89 -14.92 -15.65
N THR A 40 1.62 -15.30 -16.70
CA THR A 40 2.59 -14.40 -17.33
C THR A 40 1.84 -13.36 -18.16
N ILE A 41 2.23 -12.10 -18.01
CA ILE A 41 1.56 -10.99 -18.69
C ILE A 41 2.57 -10.14 -19.48
N THR A 42 2.05 -9.46 -20.52
CA THR A 42 2.79 -8.47 -21.30
C THR A 42 2.01 -7.15 -21.27
N ASP A 43 2.62 -6.08 -21.78
CA ASP A 43 1.95 -4.77 -21.85
C ASP A 43 0.62 -4.81 -22.60
N GLU A 44 0.49 -5.72 -23.56
CA GLU A 44 -0.75 -5.86 -24.36
C GLU A 44 -1.89 -6.52 -23.59
N ASP A 45 -1.57 -7.29 -22.55
CA ASP A 45 -2.56 -8.04 -21.78
C ASP A 45 -3.28 -7.21 -20.75
N VAL A 46 -2.68 -6.08 -20.35
CA VAL A 46 -3.11 -5.29 -19.19
C VAL A 46 -3.32 -3.84 -19.57
N ARG A 47 -4.09 -3.14 -18.76
CA ARG A 47 -4.15 -1.67 -18.76
C ARG A 47 -3.80 -1.16 -17.39
N GLU A 48 -3.30 0.06 -17.30
CA GLU A 48 -3.08 0.70 -16.01
C GLU A 48 -4.41 0.89 -15.29
N ALA A 49 -4.44 0.61 -14.00
CA ALA A 49 -5.62 0.86 -13.18
C ALA A 49 -5.85 2.37 -13.05
N THR A 50 -7.11 2.79 -13.02
CA THR A 50 -7.46 4.18 -12.76
C THR A 50 -7.19 4.53 -11.31
N TYR A 51 -7.19 5.83 -11.01
CA TYR A 51 -7.04 6.33 -9.64
C TYR A 51 -8.06 5.68 -8.69
N ASP A 52 -9.33 5.66 -9.08
CA ASP A 52 -10.40 5.08 -8.25
C ASP A 52 -10.23 3.57 -8.06
N GLU A 53 -9.79 2.87 -9.09
CA GLU A 53 -9.49 1.43 -9.00
C GLU A 53 -8.35 1.15 -8.04
N LYS A 54 -7.31 1.98 -8.04
CA LYS A 54 -6.18 1.84 -7.11
C LYS A 54 -6.61 2.04 -5.66
N LEU A 55 -7.46 3.02 -5.39
CA LEU A 55 -8.02 3.24 -4.06
C LEU A 55 -8.91 2.08 -3.61
N GLU A 56 -9.73 1.55 -4.53
CA GLU A 56 -10.57 0.40 -4.26
C GLU A 56 -9.72 -0.83 -3.89
N LEU A 57 -8.60 -1.02 -4.56
CA LEU A 57 -7.66 -2.09 -4.24
C LEU A 57 -7.15 -1.97 -2.81
N ILE A 58 -6.75 -0.77 -2.39
CA ILE A 58 -6.30 -0.52 -1.02
C ILE A 58 -7.41 -0.89 -0.03
N GLU A 59 -8.64 -0.43 -0.25
CA GLU A 59 -9.77 -0.75 0.64
C GLU A 59 -10.01 -2.25 0.76
N LYS A 60 -9.97 -2.96 -0.35
CA LYS A 60 -10.20 -4.41 -0.37
C LYS A 60 -9.12 -5.20 0.35
N GLU A 61 -7.86 -4.79 0.22
CA GLU A 61 -6.74 -5.50 0.82
C GLU A 61 -6.48 -5.11 2.27
N PHE A 62 -7.06 -4.01 2.74
CA PHE A 62 -6.78 -3.50 4.07
C PHE A 62 -7.42 -4.36 5.15
N THR A 63 -6.61 -4.94 6.03
CA THR A 63 -7.05 -5.87 7.08
C THR A 63 -6.77 -5.39 8.50
N TRP A 64 -6.16 -4.21 8.67
CA TRP A 64 -5.74 -3.72 10.00
C TRP A 64 -6.88 -3.19 10.85
N GLY A 65 -7.97 -2.77 10.23
CA GLY A 65 -9.13 -2.25 10.94
C GLY A 65 -10.18 -1.71 9.99
N ASN A 66 -11.08 -0.89 10.50
CA ASN A 66 -12.15 -0.29 9.71
C ASN A 66 -11.67 1.02 9.08
N VAL A 67 -11.66 1.07 7.75
CA VAL A 67 -11.21 2.25 7.01
C VAL A 67 -12.19 3.40 7.22
N VAL A 68 -11.67 4.56 7.64
CA VAL A 68 -12.43 5.80 7.76
C VAL A 68 -12.25 6.66 6.51
N LYS A 69 -11.00 6.84 6.09
CA LYS A 69 -10.67 7.69 4.95
C LYS A 69 -9.28 7.32 4.41
N ILE A 70 -9.08 7.50 3.11
CA ILE A 70 -7.77 7.40 2.49
C ILE A 70 -7.31 8.80 2.10
N HIS A 71 -6.22 9.25 2.71
CA HIS A 71 -5.60 10.54 2.43
C HIS A 71 -4.58 10.39 1.32
N CYS A 72 -4.78 11.09 0.21
CA CYS A 72 -3.88 11.02 -0.94
C CYS A 72 -3.08 12.31 -1.02
N ILE A 73 -1.77 12.21 -0.79
CA ILE A 73 -0.86 13.35 -0.77
C ILE A 73 0.32 12.99 -1.69
N GLY A 74 0.27 13.46 -2.94
CA GLY A 74 1.29 13.13 -3.92
C GLY A 74 1.36 11.62 -4.15
N GLU A 75 2.55 11.05 -4.00
CA GLU A 75 2.79 9.61 -4.16
C GLU A 75 2.42 8.79 -2.92
N TYR A 76 1.99 9.44 -1.84
CA TYR A 76 1.68 8.80 -0.57
C TYR A 76 0.17 8.64 -0.41
N GLN A 77 -0.25 7.46 0.04
CA GLN A 77 -1.62 7.20 0.45
C GLN A 77 -1.59 6.78 1.91
N ILE A 78 -2.39 7.43 2.72
CA ILE A 78 -2.42 7.15 4.16
C ILE A 78 -3.84 6.76 4.53
N VAL A 79 -4.00 5.52 4.98
CA VAL A 79 -5.30 4.99 5.39
C VAL A 79 -5.54 5.31 6.85
N GLU A 80 -6.49 6.20 7.10
CA GLU A 80 -7.00 6.45 8.44
C GLU A 80 -7.98 5.33 8.78
N TYR A 81 -7.72 4.61 9.88
CA TYR A 81 -8.56 3.48 10.25
C TYR A 81 -8.71 3.38 11.77
N ILE A 82 -9.75 2.67 12.18
CA ILE A 82 -10.03 2.40 13.59
C ILE A 82 -9.68 0.93 13.85
N ASP A 83 -8.74 0.70 14.76
CA ASP A 83 -8.33 -0.65 15.16
C ASP A 83 -9.52 -1.38 15.81
N LYS A 84 -9.74 -2.61 15.38
CA LYS A 84 -10.90 -3.41 15.84
C LYS A 84 -10.83 -3.78 17.31
N ARG A 85 -9.63 -3.91 17.87
CA ARG A 85 -9.43 -4.36 19.24
C ARG A 85 -9.55 -3.22 20.24
N ASN A 86 -8.77 -2.14 20.05
CA ASN A 86 -8.68 -1.06 21.02
C ASN A 86 -9.50 0.18 20.67
N LYS A 87 -10.14 0.20 19.48
CA LYS A 87 -10.97 1.31 18.99
C LYS A 87 -10.21 2.62 18.82
N LYS A 88 -8.89 2.57 18.75
CA LYS A 88 -8.06 3.75 18.49
C LYS A 88 -7.91 3.99 17.00
N THR A 89 -7.71 5.26 16.65
CA THR A 89 -7.45 5.67 15.26
C THR A 89 -5.95 5.60 14.98
N PHE A 90 -5.62 4.96 13.86
CA PHE A 90 -4.25 4.87 13.35
C PHE A 90 -4.21 5.30 11.89
N TYR A 91 -3.01 5.53 11.39
CA TYR A 91 -2.75 6.02 10.04
C TYR A 91 -1.72 5.11 9.38
N HIS A 92 -2.14 4.31 8.42
CA HIS A 92 -1.30 3.30 7.77
C HIS A 92 -0.75 3.81 6.43
N GLY A 93 0.54 3.66 6.22
CA GLY A 93 1.22 4.26 5.08
C GLY A 93 1.33 3.37 3.85
N TYR A 94 1.17 4.01 2.68
CA TYR A 94 1.43 3.44 1.36
C TYR A 94 2.26 4.42 0.56
N ILE A 95 3.15 3.92 -0.28
CA ILE A 95 3.92 4.72 -1.24
C ILE A 95 3.62 4.17 -2.63
N ASN A 96 3.13 5.03 -3.52
CA ASN A 96 2.69 4.61 -4.86
C ASN A 96 1.79 3.38 -4.81
N TYR A 97 0.81 3.39 -3.88
CA TYR A 97 -0.17 2.32 -3.65
C TYR A 97 0.43 1.00 -3.15
N ASN A 98 1.68 1.01 -2.73
CA ASN A 98 2.34 -0.16 -2.13
C ASN A 98 2.41 0.00 -0.62
N ASP A 99 1.94 -1.02 0.09
CA ASP A 99 1.90 -1.04 1.55
C ASP A 99 3.32 -1.04 2.12
N ILE A 100 3.63 -0.09 2.99
CA ILE A 100 4.92 -0.08 3.69
C ILE A 100 4.86 -0.84 5.02
N ASN A 101 3.69 -1.40 5.35
CA ASN A 101 3.46 -2.24 6.52
C ASN A 101 3.76 -1.54 7.85
N ARG A 102 3.41 -0.25 7.94
CA ARG A 102 3.61 0.57 9.14
C ARG A 102 2.41 1.45 9.40
N SER A 103 1.99 1.53 10.68
CA SER A 103 0.93 2.42 11.15
C SER A 103 1.48 3.44 12.13
N TYR A 104 0.87 4.61 12.15
CA TYR A 104 1.31 5.75 12.92
C TYR A 104 0.14 6.36 13.68
N LEU A 105 0.44 7.25 14.62
CA LEU A 105 -0.56 7.83 15.52
C LEU A 105 -1.21 9.11 14.98
N SER A 106 -0.66 9.71 13.93
CA SER A 106 -1.24 10.89 13.29
C SER A 106 -0.98 10.89 11.78
N LEU A 107 -1.75 11.72 11.06
CA LEU A 107 -1.54 11.90 9.63
C LEU A 107 -0.14 12.44 9.34
N ASP A 108 0.31 13.42 10.13
CA ASP A 108 1.62 14.04 9.94
C ASP A 108 2.75 13.04 10.20
N SER A 109 2.65 12.23 11.25
CA SER A 109 3.67 11.21 11.52
C SER A 109 3.68 10.13 10.45
N ALA A 110 2.52 9.76 9.90
CA ALA A 110 2.45 8.81 8.80
C ALA A 110 3.13 9.36 7.54
N LEU A 111 2.91 10.64 7.24
CA LEU A 111 3.54 11.29 6.09
C LEU A 111 5.06 11.35 6.26
N ILE A 112 5.52 11.76 7.45
CA ILE A 112 6.95 11.77 7.79
C ILE A 112 7.54 10.36 7.69
N GLY A 113 6.80 9.36 8.18
CA GLY A 113 7.21 7.96 8.12
C GLY A 113 7.34 7.44 6.69
N CYS A 114 6.41 7.79 5.81
CA CYS A 114 6.48 7.42 4.40
C CYS A 114 7.68 8.06 3.71
N ILE A 115 7.92 9.34 3.95
CA ILE A 115 9.06 10.06 3.39
C ILE A 115 10.36 9.42 3.88
N GLY A 116 10.47 9.16 5.16
CA GLY A 116 11.63 8.51 5.75
C GLY A 116 11.84 7.10 5.21
N TYR A 117 10.77 6.33 5.05
CA TYR A 117 10.83 4.99 4.48
C TYR A 117 11.42 5.03 3.07
N LYS A 118 10.97 5.96 2.25
CA LYS A 118 11.44 6.11 0.87
C LYS A 118 12.93 6.47 0.81
N HIS A 119 13.38 7.38 1.67
CA HIS A 119 14.75 7.92 1.62
C HIS A 119 15.75 7.18 2.50
N GLU A 120 15.30 6.56 3.58
CA GLU A 120 16.16 5.96 4.60
C GLU A 120 16.06 4.43 4.67
N GLY A 121 15.36 3.82 3.73
CA GLY A 121 15.29 2.36 3.67
C GLY A 121 14.39 1.70 4.71
N GLY A 122 13.36 2.37 5.19
CA GLY A 122 12.35 1.75 6.03
C GLY A 122 12.58 1.84 7.53
N ASN A 123 13.44 2.74 7.95
CA ASN A 123 13.84 2.88 9.35
C ASN A 123 12.72 3.35 10.29
N GLY A 124 11.86 4.26 9.85
CA GLY A 124 10.72 4.73 10.63
C GLY A 124 11.04 5.60 11.85
N LYS A 125 12.30 5.87 12.13
CA LYS A 125 12.70 6.62 13.32
C LYS A 125 12.23 8.06 13.33
N ALA A 126 12.20 8.72 12.17
CA ALA A 126 11.78 10.11 12.08
C ALA A 126 10.34 10.31 12.58
N ALA A 127 9.42 9.41 12.20
CA ALA A 127 8.04 9.47 12.64
C ALA A 127 7.92 9.23 14.15
N MET A 128 8.69 8.29 14.68
CA MET A 128 8.72 8.00 16.13
C MET A 128 9.18 9.21 16.93
N TYR A 129 10.23 9.90 16.50
CA TYR A 129 10.70 11.10 17.15
C TYR A 129 9.66 12.22 17.09
N PHE A 130 9.01 12.38 15.93
CA PHE A 130 7.96 13.37 15.77
C PHE A 130 6.80 13.11 16.74
N GLU A 131 6.34 11.86 16.86
CA GLU A 131 5.26 11.48 17.75
C GLU A 131 5.61 11.76 19.22
N LYS A 132 6.84 11.50 19.63
CA LYS A 132 7.33 11.84 20.96
C LYS A 132 7.32 13.34 21.22
N MET A 133 7.80 14.13 20.26
CA MET A 133 7.87 15.59 20.39
C MET A 133 6.52 16.23 20.58
N ILE A 134 5.48 15.72 19.93
CA ILE A 134 4.13 16.27 20.04
C ILE A 134 3.27 15.57 21.10
N GLY A 135 3.83 14.61 21.83
CA GLY A 135 3.16 13.96 22.95
C GLY A 135 2.08 12.95 22.58
N LEU A 136 2.19 12.30 21.43
CA LEU A 136 1.23 11.30 20.97
C LEU A 136 1.49 9.89 21.49
N GLU A 137 2.59 9.65 22.10
CA GLU A 137 2.91 8.33 22.63
C GLU A 137 2.02 7.90 23.77
#